data_e7e75c04ff88605db4676ee076dcab6c
#
_entry.id   e7e75c04ff88605db4676ee076dcab6c
#
_cell.length_a   1.000
_cell.length_b   1.000
_cell.length_c   1.000
_cell.angle_alpha   90.00
_cell.angle_beta   90.00
_cell.angle_gamma   90.00
#
_symmetry.space_group_name_H-M   'P 1'
#
loop_
_entity.id
_entity.type
_entity.pdbx_description
1 polymer ?
#
loop_
_entity_poly.entity_id
_entity_poly.type
_entity_poly.pdbx_seq_one_letter_code
_entity_poly.pdbx_strand_id
1 'polypeptide(L)'
;MGAPVKPVGLIVSAFRPSDDATTLQYLVPSNFFAVSSLRKAAEILTEVNKETSLAKECTDLAAEVEAALKKYATYNHPEFGTIYAFEVDGFGNHLLMDDANVPSLLAMPYLGDVDVNDPIYQNTRRFVWSGSNPYFFKGKAGEGIGGPHIGYDMVWPMSIMMKAF
;
A
#
# COMPACT_ATOMS: atom_id res chain seq x y z
N MET A 1 5.52 -9.47 19.96
CA MET A 1 6.64 -9.48 18.97
C MET A 1 6.01 -9.70 17.60
N GLY A 2 6.38 -8.89 16.60
CA GLY A 2 5.90 -9.08 15.23
C GLY A 2 6.49 -10.33 14.55
N ALA A 3 5.95 -10.66 13.36
CA ALA A 3 6.54 -11.72 12.54
C ALA A 3 7.99 -11.38 12.14
N PRO A 4 8.85 -12.36 11.93
CA PRO A 4 10.21 -12.11 11.45
C PRO A 4 10.19 -11.51 10.05
N VAL A 5 11.12 -10.58 9.78
CA VAL A 5 11.29 -9.97 8.45
C VAL A 5 12.71 -10.20 7.96
N LYS A 6 12.87 -10.34 6.64
CA LYS A 6 14.16 -10.30 5.97
C LYS A 6 14.46 -8.85 5.58
N PRO A 7 15.61 -8.26 6.01
CA PRO A 7 16.01 -6.92 5.57
C PRO A 7 16.19 -6.89 4.04
N VAL A 8 15.37 -6.10 3.35
CA VAL A 8 15.32 -6.05 1.88
C VAL A 8 15.24 -4.62 1.32
N GLY A 9 15.42 -3.59 2.18
CA GLY A 9 15.29 -2.19 1.79
C GLY A 9 13.87 -1.63 1.92
N LEU A 10 12.92 -2.38 2.47
CA LEU A 10 11.58 -1.88 2.81
C LEU A 10 11.54 -1.38 4.26
N ILE A 11 10.63 -0.45 4.52
CA ILE A 11 10.39 0.15 5.85
C ILE A 11 9.36 -0.70 6.59
N VAL A 12 9.71 -1.17 7.79
CA VAL A 12 8.80 -1.94 8.65
C VAL A 12 7.72 -1.07 9.28
N SER A 13 6.52 -1.62 9.39
CA SER A 13 5.41 -1.04 10.15
C SER A 13 4.93 -2.03 11.19
N ALA A 14 4.77 -1.58 12.44
CA ALA A 14 4.17 -2.39 13.50
C ALA A 14 2.64 -2.40 13.39
N PHE A 15 2.06 -1.32 12.86
CA PHE A 15 0.62 -1.12 12.75
C PHE A 15 0.22 -0.69 11.33
N ARG A 16 -1.02 -1.00 10.98
CA ARG A 16 -1.74 -0.47 9.82
C ARG A 16 -2.31 0.91 10.13
N PRO A 17 -2.74 1.69 9.13
CA PRO A 17 -3.46 2.95 9.37
C PRO A 17 -4.75 2.80 10.19
N SER A 18 -5.30 1.59 10.28
CA SER A 18 -6.47 1.22 11.10
C SER A 18 -6.16 0.96 12.58
N ASP A 19 -4.91 1.13 13.04
CA ASP A 19 -4.39 0.73 14.35
C ASP A 19 -4.29 -0.80 14.59
N ASP A 20 -4.65 -1.62 13.62
CA ASP A 20 -4.43 -3.06 13.70
C ASP A 20 -2.94 -3.40 13.50
N ALA A 21 -2.46 -4.41 14.23
CA ALA A 21 -1.10 -4.90 14.03
C ALA A 21 -0.92 -5.51 12.63
N THR A 22 0.23 -5.24 12.00
CA THR A 22 0.61 -5.91 10.75
C THR A 22 0.84 -7.40 10.99
N THR A 23 0.40 -8.23 10.05
CA THR A 23 0.67 -9.67 10.04
C THR A 23 2.08 -9.94 9.49
N LEU A 24 2.39 -9.35 8.32
CA LEU A 24 3.73 -9.30 7.73
C LEU A 24 4.19 -7.84 7.76
N GLN A 25 5.40 -7.57 8.26
CA GLN A 25 5.74 -6.23 8.75
C GLN A 25 6.09 -5.20 7.67
N TYR A 26 6.14 -5.58 6.39
CA TYR A 26 6.27 -4.61 5.30
C TYR A 26 4.90 -4.30 4.72
N LEU A 27 4.26 -3.25 5.21
CA LEU A 27 3.00 -2.73 4.68
C LEU A 27 3.27 -2.03 3.35
N VAL A 28 2.86 -2.66 2.24
CA VAL A 28 3.21 -2.24 0.88
C VAL A 28 2.66 -0.84 0.53
N PRO A 29 1.36 -0.51 0.75
CA PRO A 29 0.88 0.82 0.41
C PRO A 29 1.57 1.93 1.21
N SER A 30 1.94 1.68 2.48
CA SER A 30 2.70 2.66 3.27
C SER A 30 4.13 2.83 2.76
N ASN A 31 4.75 1.79 2.22
CA ASN A 31 6.07 1.91 1.59
C ASN A 31 6.01 2.70 0.27
N PHE A 32 4.97 2.54 -0.54
CA PHE A 32 4.74 3.41 -1.71
C PHE A 32 4.54 4.87 -1.30
N PHE A 33 3.71 5.11 -0.28
CA PHE A 33 3.48 6.45 0.25
C PHE A 33 4.76 7.08 0.84
N ALA A 34 5.65 6.28 1.44
CA ALA A 34 6.96 6.75 1.89
C ALA A 34 7.82 7.23 0.70
N VAL A 35 7.83 6.48 -0.42
CA VAL A 35 8.59 6.88 -1.63
C VAL A 35 8.09 8.21 -2.18
N SER A 36 6.76 8.36 -2.38
CA SER A 36 6.19 9.61 -2.90
C SER A 36 6.40 10.78 -1.95
N SER A 37 6.26 10.56 -0.63
CA SER A 37 6.47 11.59 0.39
C SER A 37 7.94 12.02 0.49
N LEU A 38 8.90 11.09 0.44
CA LEU A 38 10.33 11.41 0.46
C LEU A 38 10.74 12.23 -0.77
N ARG A 39 10.20 11.93 -1.96
CA ARG A 39 10.45 12.71 -3.17
C ARG A 39 9.92 14.14 -3.04
N LYS A 40 8.70 14.31 -2.54
CA LYS A 40 8.12 15.64 -2.29
C LYS A 40 8.89 16.40 -1.20
N ALA A 41 9.35 15.72 -0.15
CA ALA A 41 10.19 16.31 0.87
C ALA A 41 11.54 16.79 0.30
N ALA A 42 12.18 15.98 -0.56
CA ALA A 42 13.43 16.35 -1.23
C ALA A 42 13.26 17.61 -2.10
N GLU A 43 12.14 17.73 -2.81
CA GLU A 43 11.81 18.92 -3.60
C GLU A 43 11.70 20.17 -2.70
N ILE A 44 10.93 20.09 -1.61
CA ILE A 44 10.78 21.19 -0.64
C ILE A 44 12.14 21.56 -0.02
N LEU A 45 12.91 20.59 0.40
CA LEU A 45 14.25 20.80 0.98
C LEU A 45 15.19 21.50 0.00
N THR A 46 15.12 21.15 -1.28
CA THR A 46 15.92 21.76 -2.33
C THR A 46 15.46 23.19 -2.64
N GLU A 47 14.17 23.36 -2.90
CA GLU A 47 13.64 24.63 -3.43
C GLU A 47 13.43 25.69 -2.35
N VAL A 48 12.96 25.29 -1.17
CA VAL A 48 12.62 26.23 -0.09
C VAL A 48 13.74 26.34 0.93
N ASN A 49 14.15 25.23 1.52
CA ASN A 49 15.10 25.23 2.65
C ASN A 49 16.56 25.34 2.22
N LYS A 50 16.88 25.04 0.95
CA LYS A 50 18.25 24.96 0.40
C LYS A 50 19.13 23.91 1.11
N GLU A 51 18.53 22.88 1.68
CA GLU A 51 19.18 21.77 2.39
C GLU A 51 19.48 20.60 1.44
N THR A 52 20.41 20.81 0.52
CA THR A 52 20.70 19.87 -0.58
C THR A 52 21.21 18.50 -0.10
N SER A 53 21.93 18.44 1.02
CA SER A 53 22.41 17.18 1.60
C SER A 53 21.24 16.32 2.07
N LEU A 54 20.32 16.89 2.85
CA LEU A 54 19.15 16.19 3.37
C LEU A 54 18.18 15.81 2.22
N ALA A 55 18.03 16.69 1.22
CA ALA A 55 17.27 16.38 0.01
C ALA A 55 17.82 15.15 -0.72
N LYS A 56 19.15 15.04 -0.80
CA LYS A 56 19.79 13.86 -1.39
C LYS A 56 19.52 12.59 -0.58
N GLU A 57 19.61 12.66 0.75
CA GLU A 57 19.31 11.51 1.62
C GLU A 57 17.86 11.01 1.42
N CYS A 58 16.90 11.95 1.33
CA CYS A 58 15.51 11.61 1.02
C CYS A 58 15.36 10.92 -0.34
N THR A 59 16.05 11.42 -1.36
CA THR A 59 16.03 10.83 -2.72
C THR A 59 16.67 9.45 -2.75
N ASP A 60 17.80 9.27 -2.08
CA ASP A 60 18.51 7.99 -2.03
C ASP A 60 17.65 6.93 -1.31
N LEU A 61 17.04 7.28 -0.17
CA LEU A 61 16.14 6.39 0.56
C LEU A 61 14.89 6.04 -0.28
N ALA A 62 14.29 7.04 -0.95
CA ALA A 62 13.16 6.79 -1.84
C ALA A 62 13.51 5.80 -2.96
N ALA A 63 14.70 5.92 -3.54
CA ALA A 63 15.18 5.02 -4.59
C ALA A 63 15.42 3.59 -4.06
N GLU A 64 15.97 3.44 -2.85
CA GLU A 64 16.16 2.15 -2.20
C GLU A 64 14.83 1.43 -1.97
N VAL A 65 13.86 2.12 -1.35
CA VAL A 65 12.53 1.57 -1.06
C VAL A 65 11.78 1.22 -2.35
N GLU A 66 11.85 2.09 -3.38
CA GLU A 66 11.21 1.80 -4.68
C GLU A 66 11.80 0.57 -5.36
N ALA A 67 13.11 0.40 -5.33
CA ALA A 67 13.76 -0.79 -5.87
C ALA A 67 13.33 -2.07 -5.15
N ALA A 68 13.16 -1.99 -3.83
CA ALA A 68 12.67 -3.09 -3.01
C ALA A 68 11.19 -3.41 -3.31
N LEU A 69 10.33 -2.39 -3.45
CA LEU A 69 8.92 -2.55 -3.84
C LEU A 69 8.79 -3.27 -5.19
N LYS A 70 9.55 -2.86 -6.21
CA LYS A 70 9.55 -3.52 -7.53
C LYS A 70 9.89 -5.01 -7.45
N LYS A 71 10.69 -5.42 -6.47
CA LYS A 71 11.16 -6.79 -6.33
C LYS A 71 10.28 -7.67 -5.44
N TYR A 72 9.68 -7.10 -4.41
CA TYR A 72 9.06 -7.87 -3.33
C TYR A 72 7.55 -7.62 -3.15
N ALA A 73 7.01 -6.52 -3.71
CA ALA A 73 5.64 -6.10 -3.42
C ALA A 73 4.57 -6.76 -4.30
N THR A 74 4.96 -7.53 -5.32
CA THR A 74 4.01 -8.10 -6.29
C THR A 74 3.79 -9.59 -6.10
N TYR A 75 2.59 -10.05 -6.48
CA TYR A 75 2.19 -11.44 -6.48
C TYR A 75 1.45 -11.78 -7.79
N ASN A 76 1.75 -12.95 -8.38
CA ASN A 76 1.04 -13.44 -9.56
C ASN A 76 -0.23 -14.19 -9.14
N HIS A 77 -1.35 -13.48 -9.11
CA HIS A 77 -2.65 -14.06 -8.76
C HIS A 77 -3.24 -14.83 -9.96
N PRO A 78 -3.76 -16.06 -9.74
CA PRO A 78 -4.24 -16.91 -10.84
C PRO A 78 -5.39 -16.30 -11.64
N GLU A 79 -6.23 -15.47 -11.02
CA GLU A 79 -7.41 -14.86 -11.64
C GLU A 79 -7.14 -13.44 -12.15
N PHE A 80 -6.39 -12.62 -11.39
CA PHE A 80 -6.22 -11.19 -11.67
C PHE A 80 -4.91 -10.87 -12.39
N GLY A 81 -3.99 -11.83 -12.51
CA GLY A 81 -2.64 -11.59 -13.02
C GLY A 81 -1.73 -10.99 -11.93
N THR A 82 -0.70 -10.24 -12.32
CA THR A 82 0.19 -9.60 -11.35
C THR A 82 -0.53 -8.50 -10.59
N ILE A 83 -0.54 -8.58 -9.26
CA ILE A 83 -1.14 -7.61 -8.34
C ILE A 83 -0.12 -7.16 -7.29
N TYR A 84 -0.35 -6.03 -6.64
CA TYR A 84 0.35 -5.67 -5.41
C TYR A 84 -0.22 -6.45 -4.22
N ALA A 85 0.66 -6.99 -3.37
CA ALA A 85 0.29 -7.54 -2.08
C ALA A 85 0.04 -6.40 -1.08
N PHE A 86 -0.76 -6.64 -0.04
CA PHE A 86 -0.99 -5.66 1.02
C PHE A 86 0.18 -5.63 2.02
N GLU A 87 0.66 -6.80 2.43
CA GLU A 87 1.83 -6.95 3.30
C GLU A 87 2.77 -8.03 2.77
N VAL A 88 4.07 -7.86 3.00
CA VAL A 88 5.11 -8.84 2.69
C VAL A 88 6.15 -8.92 3.81
N ASP A 89 7.00 -9.97 3.81
CA ASP A 89 8.05 -10.18 4.83
C ASP A 89 9.48 -10.24 4.28
N GLY A 90 9.63 -10.21 2.95
CA GLY A 90 10.92 -10.37 2.29
C GLY A 90 11.41 -11.83 2.17
N PHE A 91 10.74 -12.80 2.79
CA PHE A 91 11.00 -14.23 2.63
C PHE A 91 10.19 -14.88 1.49
N GLY A 92 9.26 -14.14 0.91
CA GLY A 92 8.37 -14.60 -0.16
C GLY A 92 6.93 -14.86 0.30
N ASN A 93 6.57 -14.52 1.53
CA ASN A 93 5.19 -14.55 1.99
C ASN A 93 4.48 -13.24 1.63
N HIS A 94 3.20 -13.36 1.26
CA HIS A 94 2.35 -12.28 0.82
C HIS A 94 1.01 -12.35 1.53
N LEU A 95 0.53 -11.26 2.08
CA LEU A 95 -0.84 -11.12 2.56
C LEU A 95 -1.66 -10.41 1.48
N LEU A 96 -2.68 -11.11 0.98
CA LEU A 96 -3.52 -10.63 -0.12
C LEU A 96 -4.88 -10.16 0.45
N MET A 97 -5.00 -8.86 0.61
CA MET A 97 -6.21 -8.16 1.05
C MET A 97 -6.06 -6.67 0.71
N ASP A 98 -7.04 -5.87 1.04
CA ASP A 98 -6.92 -4.44 1.24
C ASP A 98 -7.72 -4.04 2.48
N ASP A 99 -7.32 -2.94 3.11
CA ASP A 99 -7.99 -2.29 4.22
C ASP A 99 -8.41 -0.88 3.75
N ALA A 100 -9.62 -0.46 4.11
CA ALA A 100 -10.16 0.81 3.66
C ALA A 100 -9.45 2.05 4.21
N ASN A 101 -8.61 1.91 5.24
CA ASN A 101 -7.85 3.01 5.84
C ASN A 101 -6.64 3.37 4.97
N VAL A 102 -6.50 4.65 4.66
CA VAL A 102 -5.44 5.18 3.79
C VAL A 102 -4.16 5.45 4.60
N PRO A 103 -2.98 5.05 4.12
CA PRO A 103 -2.65 4.42 2.83
C PRO A 103 -3.19 2.99 2.65
N SER A 104 -3.85 2.74 1.50
CA SER A 104 -4.38 1.44 1.08
C SER A 104 -3.97 1.15 -0.37
N LEU A 105 -4.10 -0.10 -0.81
CA LEU A 105 -3.82 -0.44 -2.21
C LEU A 105 -4.75 0.31 -3.17
N LEU A 106 -6.01 0.46 -2.80
CA LEU A 106 -6.98 1.20 -3.61
C LEU A 106 -6.65 2.70 -3.72
N ALA A 107 -6.07 3.30 -2.67
CA ALA A 107 -5.77 4.72 -2.61
C ALA A 107 -4.45 5.13 -3.28
N MET A 108 -3.63 4.20 -3.77
CA MET A 108 -2.29 4.50 -4.27
C MET A 108 -2.25 5.60 -5.35
N PRO A 109 -3.13 5.65 -6.37
CA PRO A 109 -3.10 6.76 -7.33
C PRO A 109 -3.51 8.10 -6.73
N TYR A 110 -4.47 8.12 -5.81
CA TYR A 110 -4.88 9.34 -5.11
C TYR A 110 -3.72 9.97 -4.32
N LEU A 111 -2.87 9.14 -3.71
CA LEU A 111 -1.67 9.58 -2.99
C LEU A 111 -0.51 9.98 -3.91
N GLY A 112 -0.60 9.66 -5.21
CA GLY A 112 0.46 9.89 -6.19
C GLY A 112 1.57 8.84 -6.13
N ASP A 113 1.25 7.65 -5.64
CA ASP A 113 2.19 6.55 -5.46
C ASP A 113 2.43 5.77 -6.75
N VAL A 114 1.37 5.59 -7.56
CA VAL A 114 1.39 4.91 -8.86
C VAL A 114 0.51 5.65 -9.86
N ASP A 115 0.77 5.43 -11.16
CA ASP A 115 -0.14 5.90 -12.21
C ASP A 115 -1.45 5.08 -12.16
N VAL A 116 -2.59 5.77 -12.30
CA VAL A 116 -3.91 5.11 -12.33
C VAL A 116 -4.02 4.07 -13.45
N ASN A 117 -3.27 4.24 -14.55
CA ASN A 117 -3.24 3.32 -15.69
C ASN A 117 -2.15 2.23 -15.56
N ASP A 118 -1.41 2.19 -14.45
CA ASP A 118 -0.45 1.11 -14.22
C ASP A 118 -1.17 -0.25 -14.27
N PRO A 119 -0.72 -1.19 -15.10
CA PRO A 119 -1.43 -2.45 -15.30
C PRO A 119 -1.46 -3.33 -14.03
N ILE A 120 -0.44 -3.24 -13.18
CA ILE A 120 -0.42 -3.98 -11.91
C ILE A 120 -1.43 -3.35 -10.94
N TYR A 121 -1.50 -2.01 -10.90
CA TYR A 121 -2.52 -1.33 -10.12
C TYR A 121 -3.93 -1.65 -10.61
N GLN A 122 -4.18 -1.65 -11.92
CA GLN A 122 -5.50 -1.99 -12.46
C GLN A 122 -5.92 -3.43 -12.12
N ASN A 123 -5.00 -4.37 -12.13
CA ASN A 123 -5.23 -5.73 -11.66
C ASN A 123 -5.53 -5.74 -10.15
N THR A 124 -4.73 -5.02 -9.36
CA THR A 124 -4.93 -4.88 -7.91
C THR A 124 -6.28 -4.26 -7.59
N ARG A 125 -6.68 -3.20 -8.29
CA ARG A 125 -7.98 -2.54 -8.14
C ARG A 125 -9.15 -3.50 -8.39
N ARG A 126 -9.04 -4.38 -9.38
CA ARG A 126 -10.05 -5.44 -9.62
C ARG A 126 -10.07 -6.47 -8.51
N PHE A 127 -8.88 -6.89 -8.04
CA PHE A 127 -8.75 -7.85 -6.95
C PHE A 127 -9.36 -7.31 -5.65
N VAL A 128 -8.95 -6.11 -5.20
CA VAL A 128 -9.42 -5.56 -3.91
C VAL A 128 -10.92 -5.24 -3.91
N TRP A 129 -11.50 -5.00 -5.10
CA TRP A 129 -12.95 -4.76 -5.27
C TRP A 129 -13.69 -6.02 -5.74
N SER A 130 -13.33 -7.16 -5.18
CA SER A 130 -13.93 -8.47 -5.48
C SER A 130 -14.03 -9.34 -4.23
N GLY A 131 -14.77 -10.44 -4.32
CA GLY A 131 -14.85 -11.42 -3.24
C GLY A 131 -13.54 -12.15 -2.91
N SER A 132 -12.47 -11.95 -3.69
CA SER A 132 -11.12 -12.44 -3.40
C SER A 132 -10.39 -11.60 -2.34
N ASN A 133 -10.84 -10.37 -2.08
CA ASN A 133 -10.45 -9.59 -0.91
C ASN A 133 -11.38 -9.96 0.26
N PRO A 134 -10.87 -10.53 1.38
CA PRO A 134 -11.68 -10.96 2.52
C PRO A 134 -12.46 -9.84 3.21
N TYR A 135 -12.11 -8.59 2.94
CA TYR A 135 -12.77 -7.40 3.51
C TYR A 135 -13.60 -6.62 2.49
N PHE A 136 -13.83 -7.18 1.30
CA PHE A 136 -14.83 -6.66 0.39
C PHE A 136 -16.21 -7.20 0.75
N PHE A 137 -17.16 -6.30 0.99
CA PHE A 137 -18.52 -6.65 1.39
C PHE A 137 -19.53 -6.08 0.40
N LYS A 138 -20.59 -6.87 0.15
CA LYS A 138 -21.68 -6.49 -0.75
C LYS A 138 -23.02 -6.76 -0.07
N GLY A 139 -23.82 -5.72 0.06
CA GLY A 139 -25.16 -5.76 0.64
C GLY A 139 -26.22 -5.18 -0.29
N LYS A 140 -27.45 -5.10 0.20
CA LYS A 140 -28.57 -4.53 -0.58
C LYS A 140 -28.43 -3.03 -0.89
N ALA A 141 -27.77 -2.28 -0.02
CA ALA A 141 -27.59 -0.83 -0.14
C ALA A 141 -26.35 -0.43 -0.96
N GLY A 142 -25.38 -1.33 -1.13
CA GLY A 142 -24.13 -1.05 -1.83
C GLY A 142 -23.04 -2.06 -1.54
N GLU A 143 -21.83 -1.74 -1.98
CA GLU A 143 -20.65 -2.57 -1.79
C GLU A 143 -19.44 -1.69 -1.47
N GLY A 144 -18.42 -2.25 -0.84
CA GLY A 144 -17.19 -1.57 -0.51
C GLY A 144 -16.23 -2.41 0.32
N ILE A 145 -15.09 -1.83 0.65
CA ILE A 145 -14.07 -2.46 1.47
C ILE A 145 -14.21 -1.95 2.91
N GLY A 146 -14.08 -2.85 3.87
CA GLY A 146 -13.96 -2.55 5.29
C GLY A 146 -12.53 -2.78 5.79
N GLY A 147 -12.41 -3.55 6.85
CA GLY A 147 -11.13 -3.95 7.42
C GLY A 147 -11.33 -4.76 8.70
N PRO A 148 -10.28 -5.39 9.22
CA PRO A 148 -10.39 -6.17 10.44
C PRO A 148 -10.79 -5.33 11.67
N HIS A 149 -10.40 -4.05 11.67
CA HIS A 149 -10.67 -3.13 12.79
C HIS A 149 -12.15 -2.94 13.10
N ILE A 150 -12.98 -2.86 12.07
CA ILE A 150 -14.44 -2.63 12.21
C ILE A 150 -15.27 -3.90 12.14
N GLY A 151 -14.64 -5.04 11.81
CA GLY A 151 -15.29 -6.34 11.73
C GLY A 151 -15.89 -6.67 10.37
N TYR A 152 -16.49 -7.86 10.27
CA TYR A 152 -17.09 -8.36 9.03
C TYR A 152 -18.41 -7.64 8.71
N ASP A 153 -18.74 -7.61 7.41
CA ASP A 153 -19.95 -7.00 6.85
C ASP A 153 -20.07 -5.47 7.09
N MET A 154 -18.99 -4.83 7.52
CA MET A 154 -18.90 -3.39 7.71
C MET A 154 -18.08 -2.74 6.60
N VAL A 155 -18.69 -1.86 5.82
CA VAL A 155 -18.02 -1.07 4.78
C VAL A 155 -17.55 0.26 5.39
N TRP A 156 -16.28 0.60 5.15
CA TRP A 156 -15.74 1.89 5.53
C TRP A 156 -15.93 2.90 4.40
N PRO A 157 -16.61 4.04 4.61
CA PRO A 157 -16.96 4.98 3.53
C PRO A 157 -15.76 5.48 2.72
N MET A 158 -14.58 5.53 3.32
CA MET A 158 -13.34 5.95 2.64
C MET A 158 -13.02 5.07 1.42
N SER A 159 -13.31 3.76 1.48
CA SER A 159 -13.11 2.87 0.34
C SER A 159 -13.97 3.24 -0.87
N ILE A 160 -15.20 3.69 -0.62
CA ILE A 160 -16.12 4.15 -1.67
C ILE A 160 -15.60 5.44 -2.30
N MET A 161 -15.07 6.37 -1.48
CA MET A 161 -14.44 7.60 -2.00
C MET A 161 -13.21 7.28 -2.84
N MET A 162 -12.30 6.44 -2.36
CA MET A 162 -11.09 6.05 -3.10
C MET A 162 -11.42 5.26 -4.38
N LYS A 163 -12.56 4.56 -4.43
CA LYS A 163 -13.03 3.88 -5.63
C LYS A 163 -13.48 4.84 -6.73
N ALA A 164 -13.93 6.02 -6.37
CA ALA A 164 -14.42 7.03 -7.30
C ALA A 164 -13.29 7.81 -8.00
N PHE A 165 -12.10 7.82 -7.41
CA PHE A 165 -10.87 8.35 -8.02
C PHE A 165 -10.18 7.26 -8.84
#